data_d6817358546ce99b2caade1774c79594
#
_entry.id   d6817358546ce99b2caade1774c79594
#
_cell.length_a   1.000
_cell.length_b   1.000
_cell.length_c   1.000
_cell.angle_alpha   90.00
_cell.angle_beta   90.00
_cell.angle_gamma   90.00
#
_symmetry.space_group_name_H-M   'P 1'
#
loop_
_entity.id
_entity.type
_entity.pdbx_description
1 polymer ?
#
loop_
_entity_poly.entity_id
_entity_poly.type
_entity_poly.pdbx_seq_one_letter_code
_entity_poly.pdbx_strand_id
1 'polypeptide(L)'
;MKNLTFVILYILLSGVQTTFGQNETDIIVGSKFVIKSNILDEERTCLISLPDSYNNSSEVDKKYPVIILLDGYTHFKTASGIVHFMSSNRNRNNLMPESIIIAIENVDRERDFTVTKIKTKRPNNMGGGRNFLNFIEKELVPYIDKKYKTEPFRTLVGHSLGGLLTLNSYMDENSVFNAYISIDPSIWWNEEMMKNKVDSISSISLDKKLYIATANQGEANYERNKQRHDSLYTLITKKSDKPLNIEIEYFEKENHRSVPLLALYEGLKYINQEE
;
A
#
# COMPACT_ATOMS: atom_id res chain seq x y z
N MET A 1 17.09 -77.04 5.19
CA MET A 1 16.88 -76.19 6.36
C MET A 1 17.80 -74.94 6.38
N LYS A 2 18.91 -74.86 5.68
CA LYS A 2 19.80 -73.65 5.67
C LYS A 2 19.26 -72.46 4.82
N ASN A 3 18.42 -72.71 3.85
CA ASN A 3 17.87 -71.63 2.95
C ASN A 3 16.71 -70.90 3.51
N LEU A 4 15.97 -71.44 4.51
CA LEU A 4 14.81 -70.78 5.11
C LEU A 4 15.21 -69.66 6.11
N THR A 5 16.35 -69.87 6.80
CA THR A 5 16.88 -68.90 7.77
C THR A 5 17.41 -67.64 7.10
N PHE A 6 17.95 -67.72 5.88
CA PHE A 6 18.43 -66.56 5.11
C PHE A 6 17.30 -65.69 4.56
N VAL A 7 16.18 -66.29 4.17
CA VAL A 7 15.00 -65.55 3.67
C VAL A 7 14.31 -64.77 4.80
N ILE A 8 14.22 -65.33 6.00
CA ILE A 8 13.65 -64.68 7.17
C ILE A 8 14.52 -63.51 7.64
N LEU A 9 15.83 -63.60 7.57
CA LEU A 9 16.75 -62.52 7.93
C LEU A 9 16.71 -61.35 6.93
N TYR A 10 16.45 -61.63 5.63
CA TYR A 10 16.28 -60.59 4.59
C TYR A 10 14.95 -59.84 4.73
N ILE A 11 13.89 -60.49 5.15
CA ILE A 11 12.60 -59.87 5.42
C ILE A 11 12.59 -59.01 6.69
N LEU A 12 13.39 -59.36 7.69
CA LEU A 12 13.57 -58.58 8.92
C LEU A 12 14.45 -57.32 8.73
N LEU A 13 15.34 -57.29 7.74
CA LEU A 13 16.17 -56.13 7.42
C LEU A 13 15.53 -55.13 6.47
N SER A 14 14.48 -55.55 5.75
CA SER A 14 13.73 -54.64 4.84
C SER A 14 12.57 -53.90 5.51
N GLY A 15 12.32 -54.08 6.82
CA GLY A 15 11.13 -53.63 7.52
C GLY A 15 11.26 -52.35 8.34
N VAL A 16 12.38 -51.64 8.31
CA VAL A 16 12.48 -50.35 9.04
C VAL A 16 12.93 -49.24 8.10
N GLN A 17 12.09 -48.95 7.15
CA GLN A 17 12.08 -47.58 6.59
C GLN A 17 11.29 -46.71 7.54
N THR A 18 11.93 -46.09 8.51
CA THR A 18 11.38 -44.92 9.20
C THR A 18 11.30 -43.81 8.18
N THR A 19 10.17 -43.69 7.51
CA THR A 19 9.80 -42.47 6.80
C THR A 19 9.64 -41.41 7.89
N PHE A 20 10.67 -40.60 8.11
CA PHE A 20 10.51 -39.33 8.77
C PHE A 20 9.63 -38.49 7.83
N GLY A 21 8.33 -38.48 8.05
CA GLY A 21 7.42 -37.59 7.41
C GLY A 21 7.81 -36.16 7.81
N GLN A 22 8.49 -35.45 6.93
CA GLN A 22 8.67 -34.01 7.08
C GLN A 22 7.28 -33.40 6.85
N ASN A 23 6.65 -32.91 7.92
CA ASN A 23 5.43 -32.13 7.81
C ASN A 23 5.83 -30.71 7.42
N GLU A 24 5.73 -30.40 6.14
CA GLU A 24 5.84 -29.02 5.65
C GLU A 24 4.49 -28.32 5.85
N THR A 25 4.54 -27.09 6.34
CA THR A 25 3.37 -26.23 6.46
C THR A 25 3.64 -24.90 5.76
N ASP A 26 2.64 -24.40 5.03
CA ASP A 26 2.76 -23.14 4.30
C ASP A 26 2.82 -21.95 5.27
N ILE A 27 3.69 -20.98 4.97
CA ILE A 27 3.67 -19.66 5.58
C ILE A 27 2.84 -18.74 4.68
N ILE A 28 1.60 -18.47 5.11
CA ILE A 28 0.63 -17.69 4.32
C ILE A 28 0.79 -16.20 4.65
N VAL A 29 1.23 -15.41 3.66
CA VAL A 29 1.33 -13.95 3.77
C VAL A 29 -0.03 -13.27 3.57
N GLY A 30 -0.93 -13.89 2.80
CA GLY A 30 -2.24 -13.33 2.51
C GLY A 30 -3.02 -14.15 1.50
N SER A 31 -4.16 -13.65 1.08
CA SER A 31 -5.02 -14.27 0.09
C SER A 31 -5.45 -13.27 -1.00
N LYS A 32 -6.09 -13.80 -2.04
CA LYS A 32 -6.55 -13.05 -3.22
C LYS A 32 -8.07 -13.13 -3.30
N PHE A 33 -8.71 -12.02 -3.65
CA PHE A 33 -10.14 -11.99 -3.99
C PHE A 33 -10.39 -11.10 -5.20
N VAL A 34 -11.53 -11.29 -5.85
CA VAL A 34 -11.96 -10.49 -7.00
C VAL A 34 -13.24 -9.76 -6.64
N ILE A 35 -13.31 -8.49 -7.00
CA ILE A 35 -14.52 -7.66 -6.91
C ILE A 35 -14.91 -7.18 -8.31
N LYS A 36 -16.17 -7.39 -8.69
CA LYS A 36 -16.72 -6.82 -9.92
C LYS A 36 -17.13 -5.38 -9.63
N SER A 37 -16.47 -4.44 -10.29
CA SER A 37 -16.78 -3.01 -10.17
C SER A 37 -17.83 -2.62 -11.20
N ASN A 38 -18.91 -2.00 -10.75
CA ASN A 38 -19.88 -1.36 -11.63
C ASN A 38 -19.40 0.01 -12.09
N ILE A 39 -18.60 0.71 -11.27
CA ILE A 39 -18.04 2.03 -11.60
C ILE A 39 -17.02 1.94 -12.72
N LEU A 40 -16.18 0.88 -12.71
CA LEU A 40 -15.13 0.67 -13.69
C LEU A 40 -15.55 -0.25 -14.83
N ASP A 41 -16.70 -0.93 -14.70
CA ASP A 41 -17.21 -1.97 -15.62
C ASP A 41 -16.20 -3.10 -15.89
N GLU A 42 -15.48 -3.52 -14.84
CA GLU A 42 -14.47 -4.56 -14.94
C GLU A 42 -14.28 -5.30 -13.60
N GLU A 43 -13.56 -6.42 -13.64
CA GLU A 43 -13.13 -7.14 -12.44
C GLU A 43 -11.81 -6.57 -11.91
N ARG A 44 -11.73 -6.44 -10.57
CA ARG A 44 -10.54 -6.02 -9.86
C ARG A 44 -10.06 -7.09 -8.94
N THR A 45 -8.83 -7.54 -9.15
CA THR A 45 -8.13 -8.43 -8.24
C THR A 45 -7.53 -7.62 -7.09
N CYS A 46 -7.83 -8.04 -5.89
CA CYS A 46 -7.28 -7.49 -4.66
C CYS A 46 -6.59 -8.58 -3.83
N LEU A 47 -5.49 -8.20 -3.18
CA LEU A 47 -4.76 -9.03 -2.25
C LEU A 47 -5.08 -8.55 -0.84
N ILE A 48 -5.19 -9.47 0.12
CA ILE A 48 -5.43 -9.14 1.53
C ILE A 48 -4.42 -9.84 2.42
N SER A 49 -3.84 -9.10 3.36
CA SER A 49 -3.09 -9.63 4.50
C SER A 49 -3.82 -9.27 5.78
N LEU A 50 -4.05 -10.25 6.62
CA LEU A 50 -4.68 -10.10 7.92
C LEU A 50 -3.62 -10.15 9.02
N PRO A 51 -3.75 -9.38 10.11
CA PRO A 51 -2.79 -9.42 11.20
C PRO A 51 -2.85 -10.74 11.98
N ASP A 52 -1.77 -11.06 12.68
CA ASP A 52 -1.62 -12.32 13.41
C ASP A 52 -2.75 -12.57 14.42
N SER A 53 -3.23 -11.50 15.09
CA SER A 53 -4.31 -11.60 16.09
C SER A 53 -5.70 -11.72 15.49
N TYR A 54 -5.87 -11.61 14.16
CA TYR A 54 -7.19 -11.51 13.52
C TYR A 54 -8.14 -12.68 13.85
N ASN A 55 -7.59 -13.88 13.94
CA ASN A 55 -8.34 -15.11 14.26
C ASN A 55 -8.20 -15.54 15.74
N ASN A 56 -7.63 -14.68 16.59
CA ASN A 56 -7.49 -14.99 18.01
C ASN A 56 -8.86 -14.95 18.69
N SER A 57 -9.26 -16.03 19.32
CA SER A 57 -10.53 -16.16 20.04
C SER A 57 -10.65 -15.23 21.26
N SER A 58 -9.54 -14.76 21.82
CA SER A 58 -9.53 -13.78 22.90
C SER A 58 -9.75 -12.33 22.41
N GLU A 59 -9.72 -12.06 21.10
CA GLU A 59 -9.80 -10.73 20.50
C GLU A 59 -10.96 -10.65 19.47
N VAL A 60 -12.11 -11.25 19.79
CA VAL A 60 -13.24 -11.37 18.84
C VAL A 60 -13.76 -10.01 18.41
N ASP A 61 -13.79 -9.02 19.30
CA ASP A 61 -14.31 -7.67 19.03
C ASP A 61 -13.26 -6.68 18.54
N LYS A 62 -11.99 -7.10 18.44
CA LYS A 62 -10.92 -6.24 17.97
C LYS A 62 -11.15 -5.88 16.50
N LYS A 63 -11.04 -4.60 16.21
CA LYS A 63 -11.05 -4.04 14.86
C LYS A 63 -9.69 -3.50 14.50
N TYR A 64 -9.44 -3.37 13.22
CA TYR A 64 -8.12 -3.07 12.69
C TYR A 64 -8.18 -1.90 11.70
N PRO A 65 -7.23 -0.95 11.74
CA PRO A 65 -7.05 0.04 10.70
C PRO A 65 -6.75 -0.64 9.36
N VAL A 66 -7.06 0.05 8.27
CA VAL A 66 -6.93 -0.50 6.91
C VAL A 66 -5.92 0.30 6.11
N ILE A 67 -4.98 -0.39 5.49
CA ILE A 67 -4.04 0.18 4.54
C ILE A 67 -4.47 -0.25 3.14
N ILE A 68 -4.87 0.72 2.30
CA ILE A 68 -5.13 0.50 0.87
C ILE A 68 -3.85 0.81 0.10
N LEU A 69 -3.30 -0.20 -0.55
CA LEU A 69 -2.03 -0.16 -1.26
C LEU A 69 -2.26 -0.24 -2.77
N LEU A 70 -1.81 0.76 -3.49
CA LEU A 70 -1.77 0.76 -4.95
C LEU A 70 -0.59 -0.07 -5.47
N ASP A 71 -0.61 -0.45 -6.76
CA ASP A 71 0.41 -1.34 -7.35
C ASP A 71 0.56 -2.67 -6.58
N GLY A 72 -0.57 -3.30 -6.25
CA GLY A 72 -0.66 -4.44 -5.32
C GLY A 72 0.28 -5.59 -5.68
N TYR A 73 0.35 -5.97 -6.95
CA TYR A 73 1.24 -7.04 -7.40
C TYR A 73 2.71 -6.80 -7.01
N THR A 74 3.16 -5.54 -7.11
CA THR A 74 4.55 -5.16 -6.86
C THR A 74 4.87 -5.05 -5.36
N HIS A 75 3.97 -4.45 -4.58
CA HIS A 75 4.30 -3.99 -3.23
C HIS A 75 3.68 -4.81 -2.09
N PHE A 76 2.73 -5.70 -2.38
CA PHE A 76 1.97 -6.42 -1.34
C PHE A 76 2.84 -7.19 -0.35
N LYS A 77 3.77 -8.02 -0.84
CA LYS A 77 4.61 -8.85 0.03
C LYS A 77 5.53 -8.00 0.91
N THR A 78 6.11 -6.95 0.33
CA THR A 78 6.96 -6.00 1.05
C THR A 78 6.16 -5.27 2.13
N ALA A 79 4.98 -4.73 1.78
CA ALA A 79 4.11 -4.06 2.74
C ALA A 79 3.67 -4.98 3.88
N SER A 80 3.26 -6.22 3.55
CA SER A 80 2.88 -7.21 4.57
C SER A 80 4.03 -7.53 5.51
N GLY A 81 5.25 -7.65 5.01
CA GLY A 81 6.44 -7.87 5.84
C GLY A 81 6.76 -6.69 6.75
N ILE A 82 6.68 -5.45 6.22
CA ILE A 82 6.92 -4.22 7.00
C ILE A 82 5.87 -4.09 8.11
N VAL A 83 4.58 -4.20 7.78
CA VAL A 83 3.49 -4.06 8.75
C VAL A 83 3.59 -5.14 9.83
N HIS A 84 3.85 -6.39 9.45
CA HIS A 84 4.09 -7.47 10.41
C HIS A 84 5.25 -7.14 11.35
N PHE A 85 6.41 -6.69 10.80
CA PHE A 85 7.57 -6.31 11.62
C PHE A 85 7.25 -5.18 12.59
N MET A 86 6.55 -4.14 12.15
CA MET A 86 6.28 -2.93 12.94
C MET A 86 5.22 -3.14 14.02
N SER A 87 4.25 -4.04 13.81
CA SER A 87 3.10 -4.26 14.70
C SER A 87 3.17 -5.56 15.52
N SER A 88 4.19 -6.41 15.29
CA SER A 88 4.27 -7.72 15.91
C SER A 88 4.62 -7.65 17.40
N ASN A 89 3.67 -8.07 18.24
CA ASN A 89 3.89 -8.23 19.68
C ASN A 89 5.01 -9.22 20.03
N ARG A 90 5.29 -10.19 19.16
CA ARG A 90 6.40 -11.16 19.36
C ARG A 90 7.75 -10.48 19.31
N ASN A 91 7.91 -9.46 18.46
CA ASN A 91 9.13 -8.67 18.35
C ASN A 91 9.18 -7.51 19.33
N ARG A 92 8.10 -7.28 20.09
CA ARG A 92 7.93 -6.10 20.97
C ARG A 92 8.06 -4.76 20.22
N ASN A 93 7.79 -4.78 18.91
CA ASN A 93 7.79 -3.61 18.05
C ASN A 93 6.38 -3.01 18.02
N ASN A 94 6.06 -2.13 18.93
CA ASN A 94 4.77 -1.43 18.96
C ASN A 94 4.89 -0.09 18.22
N LEU A 95 5.39 -0.11 16.97
CA LEU A 95 5.58 1.10 16.15
C LEU A 95 4.30 1.52 15.45
N MET A 96 3.35 0.60 15.32
CA MET A 96 2.03 0.85 14.75
C MET A 96 1.04 -0.22 15.24
N PRO A 97 -0.28 0.02 15.18
CA PRO A 97 -1.28 -1.02 15.44
C PRO A 97 -1.25 -2.10 14.36
N GLU A 98 -1.62 -3.32 14.74
CA GLU A 98 -1.90 -4.38 13.77
C GLU A 98 -2.95 -3.90 12.76
N SER A 99 -2.70 -4.08 11.48
CA SER A 99 -3.50 -3.49 10.40
C SER A 99 -3.85 -4.51 9.33
N ILE A 100 -5.01 -4.34 8.71
CA ILE A 100 -5.40 -5.09 7.51
C ILE A 100 -4.81 -4.38 6.29
N ILE A 101 -4.13 -5.12 5.41
CA ILE A 101 -3.63 -4.58 4.15
C ILE A 101 -4.53 -5.07 3.03
N ILE A 102 -5.04 -4.14 2.22
CA ILE A 102 -5.73 -4.42 0.96
C ILE A 102 -4.91 -3.82 -0.17
N ALA A 103 -4.37 -4.66 -1.03
CA ALA A 103 -3.57 -4.21 -2.16
C ALA A 103 -4.30 -4.46 -3.49
N ILE A 104 -4.39 -3.44 -4.34
CA ILE A 104 -5.15 -3.49 -5.59
C ILE A 104 -4.18 -3.78 -6.74
N GLU A 105 -4.41 -4.88 -7.47
CA GLU A 105 -3.65 -5.18 -8.69
C GLU A 105 -4.10 -4.26 -9.85
N ASN A 106 -3.14 -3.90 -10.70
CA ASN A 106 -3.40 -3.03 -11.85
C ASN A 106 -4.07 -3.80 -13.00
N VAL A 107 -5.05 -3.16 -13.64
CA VAL A 107 -5.58 -3.54 -14.96
C VAL A 107 -5.04 -2.58 -16.01
N ASP A 108 -5.28 -1.29 -15.84
CA ASP A 108 -4.70 -0.22 -16.66
C ASP A 108 -4.16 0.88 -15.73
N ARG A 109 -2.86 0.77 -15.42
CA ARG A 109 -2.21 1.63 -14.43
C ARG A 109 -2.23 3.11 -14.79
N GLU A 110 -2.02 3.44 -16.06
CA GLU A 110 -1.99 4.84 -16.49
C GLU A 110 -3.39 5.45 -16.47
N ARG A 111 -4.42 4.70 -16.88
CA ARG A 111 -5.81 5.11 -16.78
C ARG A 111 -6.18 5.41 -15.32
N ASP A 112 -5.89 4.46 -14.44
CA ASP A 112 -6.37 4.45 -13.06
C ASP A 112 -5.65 5.45 -12.16
N PHE A 113 -4.37 5.75 -12.44
CA PHE A 113 -3.56 6.59 -11.56
C PHE A 113 -3.43 8.04 -12.04
N THR A 114 -4.02 8.38 -13.18
CA THR A 114 -4.00 9.76 -13.68
C THR A 114 -5.41 10.35 -13.73
N VAL A 115 -5.59 11.56 -13.22
CA VAL A 115 -6.90 12.29 -13.26
C VAL A 115 -7.01 13.20 -14.48
N THR A 116 -5.92 13.35 -15.23
CA THR A 116 -5.85 14.15 -16.45
C THR A 116 -5.14 13.41 -17.56
N LYS A 117 -5.47 13.74 -18.81
CA LYS A 117 -4.77 13.21 -19.98
C LYS A 117 -3.61 14.11 -20.37
N ILE A 118 -2.50 13.51 -20.77
CA ILE A 118 -1.43 14.20 -21.47
C ILE A 118 -1.49 13.85 -22.95
N LYS A 119 -1.04 14.80 -23.79
CA LYS A 119 -0.94 14.55 -25.23
C LYS A 119 0.22 13.60 -25.52
N THR A 120 -0.08 12.47 -26.12
CA THR A 120 0.90 11.47 -26.52
C THR A 120 0.81 11.18 -28.03
N LYS A 121 1.88 10.58 -28.59
CA LYS A 121 1.89 10.17 -30.02
C LYS A 121 0.95 8.99 -30.30
N ARG A 122 0.55 8.24 -29.26
CA ARG A 122 -0.34 7.07 -29.36
C ARG A 122 -1.61 7.32 -28.57
N PRO A 123 -2.75 6.71 -28.99
CA PRO A 123 -3.95 6.69 -28.16
C PRO A 123 -3.64 6.15 -26.76
N ASN A 124 -4.26 6.73 -25.74
CA ASN A 124 -4.10 6.29 -24.34
C ASN A 124 -5.44 6.41 -23.59
N ASN A 125 -5.54 5.68 -22.49
CA ASN A 125 -6.73 5.64 -21.63
C ASN A 125 -6.60 6.52 -20.39
N MET A 126 -5.59 7.37 -20.29
CA MET A 126 -5.32 8.24 -19.15
C MET A 126 -6.54 9.06 -18.72
N GLY A 127 -6.58 9.47 -17.46
CA GLY A 127 -7.61 10.37 -16.93
C GLY A 127 -8.78 9.65 -16.23
N GLY A 128 -8.67 8.35 -15.95
CA GLY A 128 -9.70 7.58 -15.23
C GLY A 128 -9.56 7.60 -13.70
N GLY A 129 -8.57 8.29 -13.15
CA GLY A 129 -8.22 8.24 -11.73
C GLY A 129 -9.37 8.65 -10.78
N ARG A 130 -10.25 9.55 -11.20
CA ARG A 130 -11.46 9.90 -10.43
C ARG A 130 -12.39 8.70 -10.30
N ASN A 131 -12.63 7.96 -11.37
CA ASN A 131 -13.46 6.75 -11.33
C ASN A 131 -12.80 5.66 -10.51
N PHE A 132 -11.47 5.56 -10.57
CA PHE A 132 -10.74 4.58 -9.78
C PHE A 132 -10.81 4.91 -8.27
N LEU A 133 -10.68 6.16 -7.86
CA LEU A 133 -10.92 6.59 -6.48
C LEU A 133 -12.37 6.32 -6.05
N ASN A 134 -13.35 6.63 -6.91
CA ASN A 134 -14.75 6.30 -6.63
C ASN A 134 -14.99 4.79 -6.45
N PHE A 135 -14.33 3.93 -7.23
CA PHE A 135 -14.37 2.49 -7.03
C PHE A 135 -13.85 2.10 -5.63
N ILE A 136 -12.68 2.65 -5.25
CA ILE A 136 -12.11 2.37 -3.92
C ILE A 136 -13.07 2.81 -2.81
N GLU A 137 -13.59 4.03 -2.88
CA GLU A 137 -14.40 4.64 -1.83
C GLU A 137 -15.82 4.07 -1.75
N LYS A 138 -16.44 3.78 -2.89
CA LYS A 138 -17.88 3.44 -2.95
C LYS A 138 -18.16 1.95 -3.14
N GLU A 139 -17.19 1.16 -3.59
CA GLU A 139 -17.36 -0.27 -3.81
C GLU A 139 -16.40 -1.10 -2.95
N LEU A 140 -15.08 -0.84 -3.03
CA LEU A 140 -14.08 -1.65 -2.32
C LEU A 140 -14.16 -1.46 -0.80
N VAL A 141 -14.15 -0.21 -0.31
CA VAL A 141 -14.20 0.08 1.14
C VAL A 141 -15.48 -0.49 1.78
N PRO A 142 -16.70 -0.27 1.25
CA PRO A 142 -17.90 -0.91 1.81
C PRO A 142 -17.87 -2.43 1.78
N TYR A 143 -17.27 -3.02 0.75
CA TYR A 143 -17.12 -4.49 0.67
C TYR A 143 -16.22 -5.03 1.78
N ILE A 144 -15.05 -4.41 2.02
CA ILE A 144 -14.13 -4.84 3.07
C ILE A 144 -14.68 -4.60 4.47
N ASP A 145 -15.36 -3.47 4.70
CA ASP A 145 -15.97 -3.15 6.00
C ASP A 145 -17.09 -4.13 6.38
N LYS A 146 -17.83 -4.62 5.38
CA LYS A 146 -18.86 -5.66 5.60
C LYS A 146 -18.25 -7.04 5.88
N LYS A 147 -17.08 -7.33 5.33
CA LYS A 147 -16.51 -8.68 5.33
C LYS A 147 -15.47 -8.89 6.43
N TYR A 148 -14.77 -7.83 6.84
CA TYR A 148 -13.64 -7.91 7.77
C TYR A 148 -13.85 -7.00 8.99
N LYS A 149 -13.09 -7.27 10.05
CA LYS A 149 -13.12 -6.50 11.31
C LYS A 149 -12.35 -5.20 11.14
N THR A 150 -12.89 -4.25 10.40
CA THR A 150 -12.26 -2.96 10.13
C THR A 150 -12.67 -1.89 11.13
N GLU A 151 -11.78 -0.93 11.38
CA GLU A 151 -12.09 0.34 12.03
C GLU A 151 -12.10 1.49 10.99
N PRO A 152 -12.61 2.69 11.35
CA PRO A 152 -12.72 3.79 10.39
C PRO A 152 -11.38 4.36 9.89
N PHE A 153 -10.26 4.14 10.61
CA PHE A 153 -8.97 4.68 10.21
C PHE A 153 -8.41 3.98 8.97
N ARG A 154 -8.21 4.75 7.90
CA ARG A 154 -7.73 4.24 6.59
C ARG A 154 -6.56 5.05 6.07
N THR A 155 -5.55 4.34 5.60
CA THR A 155 -4.37 4.92 4.94
C THR A 155 -4.34 4.53 3.46
N LEU A 156 -4.16 5.50 2.56
CA LEU A 156 -3.92 5.28 1.13
C LEU A 156 -2.43 5.39 0.84
N VAL A 157 -1.85 4.37 0.19
CA VAL A 157 -0.43 4.32 -0.15
C VAL A 157 -0.25 4.15 -1.65
N GLY A 158 0.57 5.00 -2.26
CA GLY A 158 0.90 4.90 -3.68
C GLY A 158 2.31 5.39 -4.01
N HIS A 159 2.89 4.82 -5.07
CA HIS A 159 4.21 5.15 -5.59
C HIS A 159 4.11 5.72 -7.01
N SER A 160 4.94 6.71 -7.33
CA SER A 160 5.04 7.29 -8.68
C SER A 160 3.69 7.90 -9.15
N LEU A 161 3.08 7.40 -10.23
CA LEU A 161 1.70 7.77 -10.62
C LEU A 161 0.68 7.41 -9.53
N GLY A 162 0.89 6.30 -8.80
CA GLY A 162 0.08 5.96 -7.62
C GLY A 162 0.24 7.01 -6.52
N GLY A 163 1.45 7.53 -6.31
CA GLY A 163 1.71 8.66 -5.39
C GLY A 163 1.00 9.95 -5.84
N LEU A 164 0.97 10.22 -7.15
CA LEU A 164 0.21 11.33 -7.70
C LEU A 164 -1.29 11.19 -7.42
N LEU A 165 -1.85 9.98 -7.61
CA LEU A 165 -3.26 9.71 -7.28
C LEU A 165 -3.52 9.86 -5.78
N THR A 166 -2.60 9.40 -4.93
CA THR A 166 -2.64 9.57 -3.47
C THR A 166 -2.73 11.05 -3.07
N LEU A 167 -1.91 11.91 -3.68
CA LEU A 167 -1.99 13.37 -3.49
C LEU A 167 -3.33 13.96 -3.97
N ASN A 168 -3.86 13.46 -5.11
CA ASN A 168 -5.17 13.90 -5.58
C ASN A 168 -6.29 13.54 -4.61
N SER A 169 -6.23 12.36 -3.97
CA SER A 169 -7.18 11.94 -2.94
C SER A 169 -7.00 12.73 -1.64
N TYR A 170 -5.76 13.06 -1.25
CA TYR A 170 -5.50 13.91 -0.09
C TYR A 170 -6.19 15.27 -0.19
N MET A 171 -6.15 15.88 -1.38
CA MET A 171 -6.78 17.18 -1.64
C MET A 171 -8.30 17.14 -1.80
N ASP A 172 -8.94 15.99 -1.60
CA ASP A 172 -10.40 15.87 -1.60
C ASP A 172 -10.88 15.80 -0.15
N GLU A 173 -11.56 16.86 0.31
CA GLU A 173 -12.06 16.97 1.70
C GLU A 173 -13.02 15.82 2.07
N ASN A 174 -13.74 15.29 1.09
CA ASN A 174 -14.73 14.22 1.28
C ASN A 174 -14.15 12.80 1.15
N SER A 175 -12.84 12.65 0.98
CA SER A 175 -12.20 11.35 0.87
C SER A 175 -12.33 10.54 2.17
N VAL A 176 -12.53 9.23 2.05
CA VAL A 176 -12.70 8.29 3.16
C VAL A 176 -11.41 7.97 3.91
N PHE A 177 -10.28 8.52 3.49
CA PHE A 177 -8.96 8.26 4.08
C PHE A 177 -8.58 9.33 5.11
N ASN A 178 -7.98 8.85 6.22
CA ASN A 178 -7.46 9.68 7.31
C ASN A 178 -5.97 9.99 7.14
N ALA A 179 -5.26 9.13 6.39
CA ALA A 179 -3.82 9.22 6.22
C ALA A 179 -3.38 8.83 4.81
N TYR A 180 -2.25 9.38 4.38
CA TYR A 180 -1.72 9.21 3.03
C TYR A 180 -0.22 9.06 3.05
N ILE A 181 0.29 8.09 2.29
CA ILE A 181 1.73 7.92 2.04
C ILE A 181 1.95 8.01 0.54
N SER A 182 2.50 9.13 0.10
CA SER A 182 2.79 9.43 -1.30
C SER A 182 4.27 9.27 -1.58
N ILE A 183 4.65 8.18 -2.23
CA ILE A 183 6.04 7.80 -2.44
C ILE A 183 6.51 8.26 -3.80
N ASP A 184 7.50 9.15 -3.81
CA ASP A 184 8.14 9.74 -4.99
C ASP A 184 7.15 10.05 -6.12
N PRO A 185 6.10 10.86 -5.81
CA PRO A 185 4.98 11.11 -6.70
C PRO A 185 5.39 11.76 -8.02
N SER A 186 4.73 11.39 -9.11
CA SER A 186 4.96 11.97 -10.44
C SER A 186 4.38 13.39 -10.55
N ILE A 187 4.84 14.34 -9.73
CA ILE A 187 4.31 15.72 -9.67
C ILE A 187 4.50 16.48 -10.98
N TRP A 188 5.50 16.10 -11.79
CA TRP A 188 5.74 16.67 -13.12
C TRP A 188 4.61 16.39 -14.13
N TRP A 189 3.67 15.50 -13.79
CA TRP A 189 2.60 15.08 -14.68
C TRP A 189 1.72 16.26 -15.13
N ASN A 190 1.43 16.29 -16.44
CA ASN A 190 0.54 17.28 -17.07
C ASN A 190 0.85 18.72 -16.61
N GLU A 191 2.09 19.15 -16.85
CA GLU A 191 2.57 20.50 -16.53
C GLU A 191 2.35 20.86 -15.04
N GLU A 192 2.69 19.93 -14.15
CA GLU A 192 2.54 20.07 -12.70
C GLU A 192 1.07 20.32 -12.27
N MET A 193 0.15 19.55 -12.82
CA MET A 193 -1.28 19.70 -12.57
C MET A 193 -1.66 19.76 -11.08
N MET A 194 -0.92 19.07 -10.20
CA MET A 194 -1.16 19.14 -8.76
C MET A 194 -0.86 20.51 -8.19
N LYS A 195 0.21 21.15 -8.61
CA LYS A 195 0.55 22.51 -8.22
C LYS A 195 -0.52 23.49 -8.68
N ASN A 196 -0.95 23.38 -9.94
CA ASN A 196 -2.02 24.20 -10.49
C ASN A 196 -3.35 24.00 -9.74
N LYS A 197 -3.66 22.75 -9.36
CA LYS A 197 -4.84 22.43 -8.54
C LYS A 197 -4.77 23.12 -7.17
N VAL A 198 -3.66 22.99 -6.45
CA VAL A 198 -3.44 23.60 -5.13
C VAL A 198 -3.47 25.12 -5.25
N ASP A 199 -2.85 25.70 -6.28
CA ASP A 199 -2.81 27.14 -6.49
C ASP A 199 -4.19 27.74 -6.73
N SER A 200 -5.10 27.00 -7.34
CA SER A 200 -6.50 27.43 -7.58
C SER A 200 -7.37 27.41 -6.33
N ILE A 201 -6.94 26.75 -5.24
CA ILE A 201 -7.69 26.68 -3.98
C ILE A 201 -7.39 27.93 -3.15
N SER A 202 -8.40 28.59 -2.60
CA SER A 202 -8.25 29.80 -1.78
C SER A 202 -7.67 29.49 -0.41
N SER A 203 -8.15 28.44 0.24
CA SER A 203 -7.70 27.97 1.55
C SER A 203 -7.85 26.46 1.68
N ILE A 204 -6.95 25.81 2.43
CA ILE A 204 -6.92 24.37 2.69
C ILE A 204 -7.18 24.15 4.17
N SER A 205 -8.17 23.34 4.49
CA SER A 205 -8.49 22.91 5.85
C SER A 205 -8.69 21.41 5.89
N LEU A 206 -7.58 20.66 5.95
CA LEU A 206 -7.58 19.19 5.96
C LEU A 206 -7.16 18.70 7.36
N ASP A 207 -7.94 17.79 7.92
CA ASP A 207 -7.63 17.06 9.15
C ASP A 207 -7.21 15.64 8.82
N LYS A 208 -6.08 15.53 8.12
CA LYS A 208 -5.55 14.27 7.58
C LYS A 208 -4.04 14.29 7.63
N LYS A 209 -3.42 13.15 7.88
CA LYS A 209 -1.96 13.02 7.86
C LYS A 209 -1.47 12.75 6.44
N LEU A 210 -0.39 13.41 6.01
CA LEU A 210 0.27 13.20 4.72
C LEU A 210 1.78 13.04 4.90
N TYR A 211 2.31 11.94 4.42
CA TYR A 211 3.74 11.72 4.28
C TYR A 211 4.12 11.70 2.80
N ILE A 212 5.11 12.52 2.42
CA ILE A 212 5.65 12.58 1.06
C ILE A 212 7.10 12.12 1.12
N ALA A 213 7.41 11.01 0.47
CA ALA A 213 8.78 10.57 0.27
C ALA A 213 9.30 11.08 -1.07
N THR A 214 10.53 11.59 -1.09
CA THR A 214 11.21 12.05 -2.29
C THR A 214 12.48 11.25 -2.51
N ALA A 215 12.62 10.59 -3.66
CA ALA A 215 13.81 9.85 -4.03
C ALA A 215 14.87 10.74 -4.68
N ASN A 216 16.14 10.36 -4.52
CA ASN A 216 17.23 10.90 -5.30
C ASN A 216 17.20 10.30 -6.71
N GLN A 217 16.82 11.11 -7.71
CA GLN A 217 16.84 10.71 -9.11
C GLN A 217 18.07 11.20 -9.88
N GLY A 218 19.14 11.62 -9.16
CA GLY A 218 20.38 12.15 -9.69
C GLY A 218 20.29 13.64 -10.02
N GLU A 219 21.46 14.29 -10.18
CA GLU A 219 21.56 15.74 -10.39
C GLU A 219 20.78 16.23 -11.61
N ALA A 220 20.81 15.50 -12.71
CA ALA A 220 20.07 15.84 -13.93
C ALA A 220 18.54 15.89 -13.75
N ASN A 221 18.01 15.30 -12.69
CA ASN A 221 16.58 15.25 -12.38
C ASN A 221 16.21 16.00 -11.10
N TYR A 222 17.15 16.70 -10.47
CA TYR A 222 16.95 17.38 -9.20
C TYR A 222 15.74 18.33 -9.23
N GLU A 223 15.71 19.26 -10.17
CA GLU A 223 14.60 20.21 -10.29
C GLU A 223 13.27 19.54 -10.64
N ARG A 224 13.33 18.50 -11.48
CA ARG A 224 12.15 17.76 -11.90
C ARG A 224 11.55 16.94 -10.76
N ASN A 225 12.32 16.58 -9.77
CA ASN A 225 11.89 15.75 -8.65
C ASN A 225 11.85 16.54 -7.33
N LYS A 226 12.99 16.65 -6.66
CA LYS A 226 13.05 17.21 -5.30
C LYS A 226 12.49 18.63 -5.22
N GLN A 227 12.94 19.52 -6.11
CA GLN A 227 12.50 20.92 -6.10
C GLN A 227 10.98 21.05 -6.34
N ARG A 228 10.41 20.22 -7.20
CA ARG A 228 8.96 20.20 -7.43
C ARG A 228 8.20 19.69 -6.21
N HIS A 229 8.70 18.65 -5.54
CA HIS A 229 8.09 18.13 -4.31
C HIS A 229 8.14 19.19 -3.21
N ASP A 230 9.29 19.81 -2.97
CA ASP A 230 9.46 20.88 -1.98
C ASP A 230 8.56 22.09 -2.29
N SER A 231 8.43 22.46 -3.57
CA SER A 231 7.57 23.55 -4.00
C SER A 231 6.07 23.25 -3.79
N LEU A 232 5.65 22.02 -4.07
CA LEU A 232 4.27 21.59 -3.82
C LEU A 232 3.97 21.57 -2.32
N TYR A 233 4.85 21.01 -1.50
CA TYR A 233 4.74 21.01 -0.05
C TYR A 233 4.59 22.43 0.51
N THR A 234 5.49 23.33 0.09
CA THR A 234 5.47 24.75 0.48
C THR A 234 4.15 25.42 0.08
N LEU A 235 3.64 25.12 -1.11
CA LEU A 235 2.38 25.71 -1.58
C LEU A 235 1.19 25.22 -0.76
N ILE A 236 1.11 23.93 -0.46
CA ILE A 236 0.05 23.33 0.37
C ILE A 236 0.05 23.96 1.77
N THR A 237 1.21 24.01 2.42
CA THR A 237 1.34 24.56 3.77
C THR A 237 1.03 26.06 3.82
N LYS A 238 1.44 26.85 2.82
CA LYS A 238 1.16 28.27 2.71
C LYS A 238 -0.34 28.58 2.52
N LYS A 239 -1.06 27.69 1.87
CA LYS A 239 -2.51 27.84 1.62
C LYS A 239 -3.38 27.35 2.77
N SER A 240 -2.79 26.77 3.80
CA SER A 240 -3.56 26.29 4.95
C SER A 240 -3.78 27.37 6.00
N ASP A 241 -5.01 27.43 6.51
CA ASP A 241 -5.40 28.36 7.59
C ASP A 241 -4.94 27.87 8.98
N LYS A 242 -4.54 26.60 9.09
CA LYS A 242 -4.06 25.96 10.32
C LYS A 242 -2.86 25.06 10.02
N PRO A 243 -2.03 24.72 11.02
CA PRO A 243 -1.00 23.70 10.84
C PRO A 243 -1.58 22.41 10.25
N LEU A 244 -0.92 21.85 9.25
CA LEU A 244 -1.29 20.58 8.63
C LEU A 244 -0.33 19.48 9.13
N ASN A 245 -0.84 18.28 9.30
CA ASN A 245 -0.05 17.10 9.62
C ASN A 245 0.61 16.56 8.35
N ILE A 246 1.65 17.24 7.87
CA ILE A 246 2.39 16.88 6.65
C ILE A 246 3.88 16.79 6.97
N GLU A 247 4.48 15.66 6.54
CA GLU A 247 5.91 15.43 6.54
C GLU A 247 6.40 15.24 5.11
N ILE A 248 7.59 15.77 4.81
CA ILE A 248 8.30 15.48 3.55
C ILE A 248 9.72 15.03 3.87
N GLU A 249 10.09 13.85 3.39
CA GLU A 249 11.41 13.27 3.60
C GLU A 249 12.15 13.03 2.29
N TYR A 250 13.43 13.39 2.25
CA TYR A 250 14.32 13.17 1.11
C TYR A 250 15.26 12.00 1.36
N PHE A 251 15.14 10.98 0.53
CA PHE A 251 15.95 9.76 0.57
C PHE A 251 17.17 9.88 -0.35
N GLU A 252 18.21 10.48 0.13
CA GLU A 252 19.43 10.79 -0.64
C GLU A 252 20.09 9.56 -1.26
N LYS A 253 20.02 8.42 -0.57
CA LYS A 253 20.65 7.15 -0.99
C LYS A 253 19.73 6.24 -1.81
N GLU A 254 18.46 6.61 -1.96
CA GLU A 254 17.45 5.82 -2.65
C GLU A 254 17.06 6.46 -3.98
N ASN A 255 16.92 5.62 -5.01
CA ASN A 255 16.38 6.06 -6.30
C ASN A 255 14.87 5.74 -6.40
N HIS A 256 14.24 6.16 -7.50
CA HIS A 256 12.81 5.96 -7.75
C HIS A 256 12.32 4.50 -7.55
N ARG A 257 13.17 3.52 -7.82
CA ARG A 257 12.79 2.09 -7.74
C ARG A 257 13.05 1.48 -6.36
N SER A 258 14.03 1.99 -5.63
CA SER A 258 14.41 1.46 -4.32
C SER A 258 13.73 2.16 -3.15
N VAL A 259 13.34 3.43 -3.30
CA VAL A 259 12.70 4.23 -2.25
C VAL A 259 11.42 3.64 -1.66
N PRO A 260 10.57 2.86 -2.39
CA PRO A 260 9.31 2.39 -1.82
C PRO A 260 9.45 1.56 -0.54
N LEU A 261 10.55 0.81 -0.37
CA LEU A 261 10.77 0.00 0.82
C LEU A 261 10.91 0.87 2.09
N LEU A 262 11.86 1.81 2.07
CA LEU A 262 12.12 2.67 3.22
C LEU A 262 11.03 3.72 3.42
N ALA A 263 10.53 4.30 2.33
CA ALA A 263 9.46 5.28 2.40
C ALA A 263 8.15 4.73 2.98
N LEU A 264 7.83 3.46 2.71
CA LEU A 264 6.68 2.83 3.34
C LEU A 264 6.89 2.64 4.85
N TYR A 265 8.08 2.20 5.25
CA TYR A 265 8.42 2.03 6.67
C TYR A 265 8.37 3.37 7.43
N GLU A 266 9.07 4.40 6.95
CA GLU A 266 9.09 5.71 7.62
C GLU A 266 7.72 6.41 7.55
N GLY A 267 7.02 6.31 6.43
CA GLY A 267 5.66 6.85 6.29
C GLY A 267 4.68 6.21 7.27
N LEU A 268 4.73 4.89 7.46
CA LEU A 268 3.90 4.22 8.46
C LEU A 268 4.27 4.63 9.89
N LYS A 269 5.55 4.85 10.20
CA LYS A 269 5.97 5.41 11.48
C LYS A 269 5.34 6.79 11.71
N TYR A 270 5.51 7.70 10.75
CA TYR A 270 4.96 9.05 10.84
C TYR A 270 3.43 9.05 11.05
N ILE A 271 2.70 8.25 10.28
CA ILE A 271 1.23 8.18 10.37
C ILE A 271 0.77 7.71 11.76
N ASN A 272 1.53 6.82 12.40
CA ASN A 272 1.16 6.20 13.69
C ASN A 272 1.88 6.82 14.91
N GLN A 273 2.65 7.89 14.74
CA GLN A 273 3.18 8.65 15.87
C GLN A 273 2.03 9.34 16.60
N GLU A 274 2.02 9.21 17.94
CA GLU A 274 1.18 10.02 18.82
C GLU A 274 1.68 11.48 18.77
N GLU A 275 0.76 12.44 18.73
CA GLU A 275 1.04 13.88 18.77
C GLU A 275 1.50 14.32 20.17
#